data_4cc2b235f04da076e7e3e7d55e1930e1
#
_entry.id   4cc2b235f04da076e7e3e7d55e1930e1
#
_cell.length_a   1.000
_cell.length_b   1.000
_cell.length_c   1.000
_cell.angle_alpha   90.00
_cell.angle_beta   90.00
_cell.angle_gamma   90.00
#
_symmetry.space_group_name_H-M   'P 1'
#
loop_
_entity.id
_entity.type
_entity.pdbx_description
1 polymer ?
#
loop_
_entity_poly.entity_id
_entity_poly.type
_entity_poly.pdbx_seq_one_letter_code
_entity_poly.pdbx_strand_id
1 'polypeptide(L)'
;MPIKRVTLLVGFMLAVATYAADKKEPWVSLDASGRLVYRTLPRGDRIVDFSYAGYMGGGVPLPSRLPIGRTVAPSGGDDTTAIQKAIDEVSVMPLKDGIRGAVLLTAGTFQCSGTLNIRASGVTLHGSGPTEGGTTLKLTGEPHVAISIDGHEEVKIVGKPAHIVEPYVPSGAQSITVDDGSAFAPADSIRITRETTPEWLRFMGMDKMVRDGNAETWVGPRIATLRKVAARKGNMLMLDVPLTDSYDREYLQPEGAEVAKVEITGTIEQDAVESLHIVAPARTVSLDDPLFDAMSLGGLRDGWVRDLLIDDTTNGIDAHSDAARITIENVVFRHSTQITSPAKPVDFGLRGTQILVYKCGSSGNNLMYAWTGARNQGPNVVLDSVFHGDGRIQPHQRWATGFLVDNVAVPEGGIDMKNRGEMGSGHGWAMGWGVVWNSTAASLVIQNPPGAANWSIGTTGSEDSEAMKIIGVRPRDAGPGLPQGYVESPNHRVLPDSLYKAQLAERLGTSALKALE
;
A
#
# COMPACT_ATOMS: atom_id res chain seq x y z
N MET A 1 2.91 -96.51 -0.60
CA MET A 1 3.46 -95.43 0.23
C MET A 1 3.12 -94.14 -0.47
N PRO A 2 2.18 -93.25 0.05
CA PRO A 2 1.89 -92.02 -0.61
C PRO A 2 2.69 -90.87 0.00
N ILE A 3 3.25 -90.04 -0.89
CA ILE A 3 4.06 -88.89 -0.61
C ILE A 3 3.08 -87.72 -0.31
N LYS A 4 3.14 -87.17 0.91
CA LYS A 4 2.39 -85.95 1.33
C LYS A 4 3.10 -84.71 0.77
N ARG A 5 2.40 -83.94 -0.06
CA ARG A 5 2.78 -82.60 -0.46
C ARG A 5 2.41 -81.59 0.67
N VAL A 6 3.40 -80.91 1.17
CA VAL A 6 3.21 -79.77 2.07
C VAL A 6 3.16 -78.49 1.21
N THR A 7 2.04 -77.82 1.22
CA THR A 7 1.89 -76.51 0.56
C THR A 7 2.20 -75.42 1.57
N LEU A 8 3.28 -74.69 1.31
CA LEU A 8 3.69 -73.52 2.11
C LEU A 8 2.95 -72.29 1.56
N LEU A 9 2.04 -71.70 2.34
CA LEU A 9 1.42 -70.41 2.07
C LEU A 9 2.36 -69.32 2.59
N VAL A 10 2.99 -68.58 1.66
CA VAL A 10 3.72 -67.35 1.98
C VAL A 10 2.74 -66.19 1.89
N GLY A 11 2.30 -65.68 3.06
CA GLY A 11 1.50 -64.46 3.14
C GLY A 11 2.37 -63.21 2.91
N PHE A 12 2.15 -62.53 1.80
CA PHE A 12 2.70 -61.21 1.56
C PHE A 12 1.88 -60.18 2.32
N MET A 13 2.39 -59.63 3.46
CA MET A 13 1.87 -58.41 4.07
C MET A 13 2.37 -57.22 3.24
N LEU A 14 1.50 -56.61 2.45
CA LEU A 14 1.73 -55.27 1.91
C LEU A 14 1.62 -54.26 3.08
N ALA A 15 2.76 -53.76 3.52
CA ALA A 15 2.80 -52.57 4.34
C ALA A 15 2.50 -51.34 3.44
N VAL A 16 1.27 -50.83 3.50
CA VAL A 16 0.95 -49.53 2.92
C VAL A 16 1.56 -48.48 3.84
N ALA A 17 2.76 -48.02 3.46
CA ALA A 17 3.36 -46.81 4.03
C ALA A 17 2.51 -45.62 3.56
N THR A 18 1.62 -45.16 4.42
CA THR A 18 1.01 -43.85 4.25
C THR A 18 2.11 -42.81 4.38
N TYR A 19 2.56 -42.28 3.26
CA TYR A 19 3.33 -41.04 3.24
C TYR A 19 2.42 -39.95 3.79
N ALA A 20 2.50 -39.67 5.09
CA ALA A 20 2.04 -38.42 5.65
C ALA A 20 2.95 -37.35 5.05
N ALA A 21 2.50 -36.65 4.00
CA ALA A 21 3.15 -35.44 3.55
C ALA A 21 3.26 -34.52 4.79
N ASP A 22 4.46 -34.14 5.13
CA ASP A 22 4.74 -33.13 6.17
C ASP A 22 3.92 -31.87 5.80
N LYS A 23 2.72 -31.74 6.37
CA LYS A 23 1.93 -30.52 6.21
C LYS A 23 2.68 -29.44 6.98
N LYS A 24 3.46 -28.64 6.26
CA LYS A 24 4.04 -27.42 6.84
C LYS A 24 2.90 -26.62 7.47
N GLU A 25 3.09 -26.17 8.72
CA GLU A 25 2.13 -25.33 9.41
C GLU A 25 1.85 -24.08 8.56
N PRO A 26 0.56 -23.65 8.45
CA PRO A 26 0.19 -22.46 7.72
C PRO A 26 0.93 -21.21 8.25
N TRP A 27 1.18 -20.23 7.38
CA TRP A 27 1.76 -18.96 7.79
C TRP A 27 0.83 -18.17 8.70
N VAL A 28 -0.48 -18.26 8.45
CA VAL A 28 -1.52 -17.71 9.33
C VAL A 28 -2.65 -18.74 9.39
N SER A 29 -3.12 -19.04 10.59
CA SER A 29 -4.25 -19.93 10.83
C SER A 29 -5.13 -19.40 11.95
N LEU A 30 -6.30 -19.99 12.13
CA LEU A 30 -7.17 -19.72 13.27
C LEU A 30 -7.01 -20.86 14.30
N ASP A 31 -6.82 -20.49 15.58
CA ASP A 31 -6.87 -21.45 16.66
C ASP A 31 -8.32 -21.89 16.98
N ALA A 32 -8.49 -22.79 17.93
CA ALA A 32 -9.80 -23.30 18.35
C ALA A 32 -10.75 -22.21 18.92
N SER A 33 -10.21 -21.05 19.30
CA SER A 33 -10.99 -19.90 19.78
C SER A 33 -11.30 -18.88 18.66
N GLY A 34 -10.82 -19.13 17.44
CA GLY A 34 -10.96 -18.24 16.30
C GLY A 34 -9.94 -17.09 16.25
N ARG A 35 -8.86 -17.16 17.07
CA ARG A 35 -7.79 -16.17 17.09
C ARG A 35 -6.74 -16.49 16.04
N LEU A 36 -6.09 -15.46 15.50
CA LEU A 36 -5.02 -15.60 14.53
C LEU A 36 -3.74 -16.14 15.18
N VAL A 37 -3.18 -17.19 14.60
CA VAL A 37 -1.89 -17.76 14.95
C VAL A 37 -0.95 -17.56 13.77
N TYR A 38 0.21 -16.97 14.05
CA TYR A 38 1.21 -16.64 13.05
C TYR A 38 2.41 -17.57 13.18
N ARG A 39 2.80 -18.19 12.07
CA ARG A 39 4.10 -18.83 11.97
C ARG A 39 5.18 -17.74 11.85
N THR A 40 6.28 -17.93 12.59
CA THR A 40 7.44 -17.03 12.54
C THR A 40 8.57 -17.65 11.73
N LEU A 41 9.40 -16.79 11.13
CA LEU A 41 10.71 -17.13 10.61
C LEU A 41 11.70 -17.30 11.78
N PRO A 42 12.88 -17.91 11.57
CA PRO A 42 13.82 -18.23 12.65
C PRO A 42 14.26 -17.04 13.53
N ARG A 43 14.26 -15.82 12.99
CA ARG A 43 14.63 -14.60 13.73
C ARG A 43 13.43 -13.85 14.31
N GLY A 44 12.21 -14.42 14.24
CA GLY A 44 10.99 -13.86 14.80
C GLY A 44 10.14 -13.04 13.83
N ASP A 45 10.59 -12.83 12.58
CA ASP A 45 9.80 -12.16 11.56
C ASP A 45 8.52 -12.93 11.25
N ARG A 46 7.46 -12.21 10.99
CA ARG A 46 6.15 -12.78 10.65
C ARG A 46 5.38 -11.89 9.69
N ILE A 47 4.29 -12.41 9.17
CA ILE A 47 3.30 -11.60 8.45
C ILE A 47 2.82 -10.48 9.38
N VAL A 48 2.90 -9.25 8.89
CA VAL A 48 2.58 -8.02 9.63
C VAL A 48 1.08 -7.91 9.88
N ASP A 49 0.69 -7.21 10.93
CA ASP A 49 -0.70 -6.81 11.13
C ASP A 49 -1.01 -5.58 10.26
N PHE A 50 -1.80 -5.80 9.21
CA PHE A 50 -2.20 -4.78 8.24
C PHE A 50 -3.45 -4.00 8.66
N SER A 51 -4.13 -4.38 9.74
CA SER A 51 -5.40 -3.79 10.16
C SER A 51 -5.34 -2.30 10.51
N TYR A 52 -4.15 -1.76 10.62
CA TYR A 52 -3.89 -0.33 10.85
C TYR A 52 -3.98 0.54 9.58
N ALA A 53 -4.20 -0.04 8.41
CA ALA A 53 -4.42 0.71 7.18
C ALA A 53 -5.86 1.27 7.13
N GLY A 54 -6.00 2.48 6.60
CA GLY A 54 -7.27 3.17 6.43
C GLY A 54 -7.48 4.35 7.36
N TYR A 55 -8.58 5.04 7.15
CA TYR A 55 -9.02 6.20 7.90
C TYR A 55 -8.95 5.96 9.42
N MET A 56 -8.40 6.92 10.17
CA MET A 56 -8.21 6.86 11.62
C MET A 56 -7.43 5.62 12.11
N GLY A 57 -6.65 4.96 11.22
CA GLY A 57 -5.90 3.74 11.53
C GLY A 57 -6.73 2.46 11.38
N GLY A 58 -7.76 2.47 10.58
CA GLY A 58 -8.63 1.34 10.23
C GLY A 58 -9.72 1.03 11.26
N GLY A 59 -10.86 0.55 10.78
CA GLY A 59 -12.00 0.13 11.60
C GLY A 59 -12.88 1.27 12.12
N VAL A 60 -12.65 2.49 11.66
CA VAL A 60 -13.50 3.65 11.94
C VAL A 60 -14.33 3.94 10.68
N PRO A 61 -15.67 4.03 10.79
CA PRO A 61 -16.52 4.37 9.66
C PRO A 61 -16.19 5.76 9.11
N LEU A 62 -16.21 5.90 7.79
CA LEU A 62 -16.09 7.21 7.15
C LEU A 62 -17.28 8.10 7.52
N PRO A 63 -17.09 9.42 7.69
CA PRO A 63 -18.19 10.34 7.93
C PRO A 63 -19.29 10.23 6.86
N SER A 64 -20.53 9.99 7.28
CA SER A 64 -21.67 9.79 6.36
C SER A 64 -22.57 11.01 6.23
N ARG A 65 -22.45 11.98 7.13
CA ARG A 65 -23.25 13.21 7.13
C ARG A 65 -22.34 14.40 7.43
N LEU A 66 -22.07 15.17 6.39
CA LEU A 66 -21.24 16.36 6.48
C LEU A 66 -22.14 17.61 6.44
N PRO A 67 -21.90 18.63 7.28
CA PRO A 67 -22.59 19.90 7.17
C PRO A 67 -22.23 20.56 5.83
N ILE A 68 -23.22 20.97 5.05
CA ILE A 68 -22.98 21.72 3.82
C ILE A 68 -22.63 23.16 4.15
N GLY A 69 -21.38 23.54 3.89
CA GLY A 69 -20.88 24.90 4.08
C GLY A 69 -21.21 25.81 2.89
N ARG A 70 -21.08 25.29 1.66
CA ARG A 70 -21.39 26.01 0.42
C ARG A 70 -21.99 25.06 -0.60
N THR A 71 -22.79 25.64 -1.52
CA THR A 71 -23.32 24.91 -2.68
C THR A 71 -22.95 25.67 -3.93
N VAL A 72 -22.46 24.94 -4.96
CA VAL A 72 -22.11 25.48 -6.27
C VAL A 72 -22.91 24.73 -7.32
N ALA A 73 -23.46 25.47 -8.28
CA ALA A 73 -24.12 24.91 -9.49
C ALA A 73 -23.25 25.19 -10.72
N PRO A 74 -23.30 24.34 -11.76
CA PRO A 74 -22.52 24.57 -12.98
C PRO A 74 -23.01 25.82 -13.70
N SER A 75 -22.06 26.65 -14.15
CA SER A 75 -22.36 27.93 -14.84
C SER A 75 -22.57 27.76 -16.34
N GLY A 76 -22.12 26.64 -16.92
CA GLY A 76 -22.03 26.44 -18.37
C GLY A 76 -20.73 26.95 -18.99
N GLY A 77 -19.92 27.67 -18.24
CA GLY A 77 -18.55 28.09 -18.58
C GLY A 77 -17.50 27.42 -17.69
N ASP A 78 -16.34 28.07 -17.51
CA ASP A 78 -15.30 27.60 -16.59
C ASP A 78 -15.73 27.85 -15.14
N ASP A 79 -15.88 26.77 -14.38
CA ASP A 79 -16.35 26.77 -13.00
C ASP A 79 -15.19 26.73 -11.98
N THR A 80 -13.93 26.63 -12.41
CA THR A 80 -12.75 26.48 -11.54
C THR A 80 -12.72 27.53 -10.43
N THR A 81 -12.86 28.81 -10.81
CA THR A 81 -12.82 29.93 -9.85
C THR A 81 -13.99 29.89 -8.87
N ALA A 82 -15.18 29.53 -9.31
CA ALA A 82 -16.37 29.47 -8.46
C ALA A 82 -16.26 28.35 -7.43
N ILE A 83 -15.79 27.17 -7.85
CA ILE A 83 -15.56 26.03 -6.95
C ILE A 83 -14.44 26.35 -5.96
N GLN A 84 -13.29 26.89 -6.43
CA GLN A 84 -12.18 27.25 -5.56
C GLN A 84 -12.60 28.29 -4.50
N LYS A 85 -13.36 29.30 -4.90
CA LYS A 85 -13.89 30.29 -3.95
C LYS A 85 -14.76 29.63 -2.87
N ALA A 86 -15.60 28.67 -3.22
CA ALA A 86 -16.41 27.94 -2.26
C ALA A 86 -15.56 27.10 -1.31
N ILE A 87 -14.49 26.46 -1.80
CA ILE A 87 -13.50 25.74 -0.99
C ILE A 87 -12.83 26.72 0.00
N ASP A 88 -12.36 27.87 -0.48
CA ASP A 88 -11.70 28.89 0.35
C ASP A 88 -12.63 29.44 1.45
N GLU A 89 -13.90 29.65 1.13
CA GLU A 89 -14.90 30.09 2.09
C GLU A 89 -15.21 29.05 3.17
N VAL A 90 -15.25 27.75 2.82
CA VAL A 90 -15.40 26.66 3.80
C VAL A 90 -14.12 26.51 4.63
N SER A 91 -12.96 26.69 4.03
CA SER A 91 -11.64 26.56 4.68
C SER A 91 -11.45 27.51 5.86
N VAL A 92 -12.17 28.62 5.93
CA VAL A 92 -12.11 29.58 7.06
C VAL A 92 -13.25 29.41 8.06
N MET A 93 -14.18 28.47 7.86
CA MET A 93 -15.24 28.18 8.83
C MET A 93 -14.66 27.53 10.10
N PRO A 94 -15.31 27.65 11.25
CA PRO A 94 -14.86 27.00 12.48
C PRO A 94 -14.83 25.49 12.35
N LEU A 95 -13.76 24.84 12.86
CA LEU A 95 -13.69 23.40 13.04
C LEU A 95 -14.66 22.95 14.14
N LYS A 96 -15.49 21.96 13.82
CA LYS A 96 -16.34 21.28 14.78
C LYS A 96 -16.10 19.76 14.63
N ASP A 97 -15.60 19.13 15.67
CA ASP A 97 -15.23 17.70 15.66
C ASP A 97 -14.30 17.32 14.49
N GLY A 98 -13.37 18.20 14.15
CA GLY A 98 -12.42 18.03 13.05
C GLY A 98 -12.95 18.40 11.66
N ILE A 99 -14.23 18.73 11.51
CA ILE A 99 -14.87 19.05 10.22
C ILE A 99 -15.25 20.54 10.16
N ARG A 100 -14.99 21.20 9.03
CA ARG A 100 -15.48 22.55 8.69
C ARG A 100 -16.76 22.49 7.89
N GLY A 101 -16.83 21.56 6.94
CA GLY A 101 -18.01 21.34 6.11
C GLY A 101 -17.67 20.88 4.70
N ALA A 102 -18.72 20.61 3.95
CA ALA A 102 -18.62 20.23 2.56
C ALA A 102 -18.94 21.38 1.61
N VAL A 103 -18.23 21.45 0.49
CA VAL A 103 -18.64 22.16 -0.71
C VAL A 103 -19.45 21.19 -1.56
N LEU A 104 -20.76 21.39 -1.61
CA LEU A 104 -21.67 20.59 -2.42
C LEU A 104 -21.68 21.11 -3.86
N LEU A 105 -21.25 20.28 -4.79
CA LEU A 105 -21.45 20.48 -6.22
C LEU A 105 -22.78 19.84 -6.62
N THR A 106 -23.72 20.63 -7.10
CA THR A 106 -25.02 20.11 -7.55
C THR A 106 -24.87 19.21 -8.77
N ALA A 107 -25.93 18.49 -9.10
CA ALA A 107 -25.96 17.70 -10.33
C ALA A 107 -25.71 18.57 -11.57
N GLY A 108 -24.91 18.06 -12.51
CA GLY A 108 -24.55 18.72 -13.75
C GLY A 108 -23.06 18.63 -14.10
N THR A 109 -22.66 19.23 -15.19
CA THR A 109 -21.28 19.22 -15.67
C THR A 109 -20.60 20.54 -15.41
N PHE A 110 -19.57 20.51 -14.59
CA PHE A 110 -18.66 21.61 -14.30
C PHE A 110 -17.46 21.52 -15.24
N GLN A 111 -17.12 22.60 -15.93
CA GLN A 111 -15.87 22.67 -16.69
C GLN A 111 -14.77 23.24 -15.79
N CYS A 112 -13.64 22.54 -15.71
CA CYS A 112 -12.52 22.93 -14.86
C CYS A 112 -11.25 23.03 -15.71
N SER A 113 -10.71 24.25 -15.84
CA SER A 113 -9.49 24.55 -16.58
C SER A 113 -8.25 24.65 -15.68
N GLY A 114 -8.38 24.36 -14.39
CA GLY A 114 -7.29 24.41 -13.41
C GLY A 114 -7.55 23.56 -12.18
N THR A 115 -6.52 23.38 -11.38
CA THR A 115 -6.53 22.55 -10.18
C THR A 115 -7.41 23.15 -9.08
N LEU A 116 -8.26 22.33 -8.48
CA LEU A 116 -8.99 22.66 -7.25
C LEU A 116 -8.15 22.29 -6.04
N ASN A 117 -7.85 23.24 -5.16
CA ASN A 117 -6.93 23.06 -4.05
C ASN A 117 -7.67 23.11 -2.70
N ILE A 118 -7.43 22.10 -1.85
CA ILE A 118 -7.85 22.04 -0.45
C ILE A 118 -6.59 22.15 0.41
N ARG A 119 -6.50 23.20 1.25
CA ARG A 119 -5.32 23.52 2.08
C ARG A 119 -5.64 23.73 3.56
N ALA A 120 -6.81 23.33 3.99
CA ALA A 120 -7.22 23.49 5.38
C ALA A 120 -7.99 22.26 5.85
N SER A 121 -7.68 21.76 7.02
CA SER A 121 -8.31 20.58 7.61
C SER A 121 -9.84 20.67 7.66
N GLY A 122 -10.52 19.54 7.46
CA GLY A 122 -11.95 19.39 7.64
C GLY A 122 -12.81 19.86 6.47
N VAL A 123 -12.26 19.96 5.28
CA VAL A 123 -12.98 20.38 4.05
C VAL A 123 -13.26 19.18 3.16
N THR A 124 -14.49 19.01 2.74
CA THR A 124 -14.88 17.97 1.80
C THR A 124 -15.41 18.58 0.51
N LEU A 125 -14.88 18.14 -0.63
CA LEU A 125 -15.51 18.37 -1.94
C LEU A 125 -16.50 17.24 -2.21
N HIS A 126 -17.78 17.53 -2.26
CA HIS A 126 -18.87 16.57 -2.33
C HIS A 126 -19.73 16.80 -3.56
N GLY A 127 -19.85 15.79 -4.44
CA GLY A 127 -20.75 15.83 -5.58
C GLY A 127 -22.13 15.22 -5.27
N SER A 128 -23.01 15.23 -6.29
CA SER A 128 -24.36 14.67 -6.19
C SER A 128 -24.45 13.23 -6.71
N GLY A 129 -23.29 12.56 -6.84
CA GLY A 129 -23.14 11.18 -7.32
C GLY A 129 -22.24 11.09 -8.55
N PRO A 130 -21.57 9.92 -8.77
CA PRO A 130 -20.63 9.73 -9.89
C PRO A 130 -21.30 9.25 -11.18
N THR A 131 -22.60 8.96 -11.18
CA THR A 131 -23.33 8.39 -12.33
C THR A 131 -24.17 9.42 -13.06
N GLU A 132 -24.85 9.00 -14.12
CA GLU A 132 -25.77 9.84 -14.87
C GLU A 132 -26.77 10.57 -13.96
N GLY A 133 -26.93 11.86 -14.17
CA GLY A 133 -27.73 12.73 -13.29
C GLY A 133 -27.00 13.23 -12.05
N GLY A 134 -25.75 12.81 -11.83
CA GLY A 134 -24.90 13.30 -10.75
C GLY A 134 -24.00 14.48 -11.13
N THR A 135 -22.85 14.60 -10.48
CA THR A 135 -21.87 15.67 -10.70
C THR A 135 -20.69 15.20 -11.52
N THR A 136 -20.41 15.89 -12.62
CA THR A 136 -19.23 15.65 -13.47
C THR A 136 -18.29 16.86 -13.43
N LEU A 137 -17.01 16.62 -13.08
CA LEU A 137 -15.91 17.56 -13.28
C LEU A 137 -15.23 17.22 -14.61
N LYS A 138 -15.47 18.02 -15.63
CA LYS A 138 -14.86 17.89 -16.96
C LYS A 138 -13.60 18.75 -17.03
N LEU A 139 -12.44 18.11 -17.14
CA LEU A 139 -11.17 18.81 -17.27
C LEU A 139 -11.02 19.42 -18.65
N THR A 140 -10.62 20.69 -18.71
CA THR A 140 -10.48 21.50 -19.91
C THR A 140 -9.19 22.31 -19.86
N GLY A 141 -8.85 23.04 -20.93
CA GLY A 141 -7.65 23.87 -20.96
C GLY A 141 -6.35 23.06 -21.03
N GLU A 142 -5.28 23.59 -20.43
CA GLU A 142 -4.00 22.92 -20.36
C GLU A 142 -4.03 21.77 -19.34
N PRO A 143 -3.26 20.70 -19.56
CA PRO A 143 -3.20 19.58 -18.63
C PRO A 143 -2.80 19.99 -17.20
N HIS A 144 -3.55 19.49 -16.23
CA HIS A 144 -3.36 19.79 -14.80
C HIS A 144 -3.90 18.65 -13.93
N VAL A 145 -3.56 18.66 -12.64
CA VAL A 145 -4.18 17.82 -11.63
C VAL A 145 -5.59 18.34 -11.33
N ALA A 146 -6.62 17.50 -11.38
CA ALA A 146 -7.99 17.95 -11.14
C ALA A 146 -8.18 18.48 -9.71
N ILE A 147 -7.76 17.71 -8.69
CA ILE A 147 -7.93 18.06 -7.28
C ILE A 147 -6.63 17.81 -6.53
N SER A 148 -6.15 18.81 -5.78
CA SER A 148 -5.03 18.70 -4.87
C SER A 148 -5.48 18.94 -3.43
N ILE A 149 -5.26 17.95 -2.56
CA ILE A 149 -5.28 18.14 -1.12
C ILE A 149 -3.83 18.38 -0.71
N ASP A 150 -3.53 19.61 -0.29
CA ASP A 150 -2.18 20.15 -0.29
C ASP A 150 -1.77 20.62 1.11
N GLY A 151 -1.61 19.66 2.05
CA GLY A 151 -0.86 19.82 3.27
C GLY A 151 0.64 19.64 3.01
N HIS A 152 1.46 20.05 3.95
CA HIS A 152 2.91 19.87 3.89
C HIS A 152 3.43 19.40 5.24
N GLU A 153 3.90 18.15 5.31
CA GLU A 153 4.47 17.61 6.54
C GLU A 153 5.89 18.15 6.77
N GLU A 154 6.09 18.84 7.86
CA GLU A 154 7.40 19.21 8.37
C GLU A 154 7.71 18.40 9.63
N VAL A 155 8.83 17.66 9.62
CA VAL A 155 9.27 16.80 10.72
C VAL A 155 10.52 17.37 11.36
N LYS A 156 10.43 17.83 12.60
CA LYS A 156 11.54 18.39 13.36
C LYS A 156 11.95 17.46 14.51
N ILE A 157 13.23 17.10 14.58
CA ILE A 157 13.78 16.33 15.71
C ILE A 157 13.80 17.21 16.96
N VAL A 158 13.34 16.64 18.08
CA VAL A 158 13.30 17.28 19.41
C VAL A 158 14.16 16.48 20.38
N GLY A 159 15.13 17.13 21.00
CA GLY A 159 16.01 16.49 21.98
C GLY A 159 17.10 15.63 21.33
N LYS A 160 17.72 14.78 22.16
CA LYS A 160 18.77 13.86 21.73
C LYS A 160 18.15 12.55 21.26
N PRO A 161 18.51 12.03 20.08
CA PRO A 161 18.11 10.69 19.67
C PRO A 161 18.68 9.59 20.58
N ALA A 162 17.96 8.46 20.65
CA ALA A 162 18.41 7.21 21.22
C ALA A 162 18.63 6.17 20.11
N HIS A 163 19.23 5.02 20.44
CA HIS A 163 19.51 3.96 19.48
C HIS A 163 18.90 2.63 19.91
N ILE A 164 18.42 1.86 18.96
CA ILE A 164 17.91 0.50 19.20
C ILE A 164 19.08 -0.40 19.62
N VAL A 165 18.93 -1.09 20.75
CA VAL A 165 20.00 -1.93 21.33
C VAL A 165 19.86 -3.42 21.03
N GLU A 166 18.67 -3.87 20.59
CA GLU A 166 18.49 -5.26 20.19
C GLU A 166 19.41 -5.61 19.02
N PRO A 167 20.01 -6.82 19.01
CA PRO A 167 20.81 -7.29 17.88
C PRO A 167 19.96 -7.44 16.60
N TYR A 168 18.66 -7.67 16.76
CA TYR A 168 17.69 -7.78 15.69
C TYR A 168 16.29 -7.41 16.15
N VAL A 169 15.62 -6.54 15.40
CA VAL A 169 14.19 -6.26 15.57
C VAL A 169 13.46 -6.87 14.37
N PRO A 170 12.57 -7.85 14.60
CA PRO A 170 11.88 -8.52 13.48
C PRO A 170 10.80 -7.64 12.86
N SER A 171 10.50 -7.88 11.60
CA SER A 171 9.28 -7.38 10.95
C SER A 171 8.04 -7.90 11.70
N GLY A 172 7.06 -7.02 11.93
CA GLY A 172 5.88 -7.28 12.76
C GLY A 172 6.07 -6.98 14.24
N ALA A 173 7.25 -6.48 14.68
CA ALA A 173 7.46 -6.06 16.04
C ALA A 173 6.61 -4.83 16.42
N GLN A 174 6.03 -4.86 17.63
CA GLN A 174 5.27 -3.74 18.22
C GLN A 174 6.01 -3.08 19.38
N SER A 175 7.26 -3.46 19.61
CA SER A 175 8.10 -2.83 20.63
C SER A 175 9.56 -2.84 20.18
N ILE A 176 10.31 -1.85 20.68
CA ILE A 176 11.76 -1.72 20.51
C ILE A 176 12.37 -1.34 21.86
N THR A 177 13.61 -1.74 22.12
CA THR A 177 14.37 -1.31 23.29
C THR A 177 15.46 -0.35 22.84
N VAL A 178 15.53 0.81 23.48
CA VAL A 178 16.54 1.84 23.19
C VAL A 178 17.58 1.92 24.32
N ASP A 179 18.73 2.51 24.03
CA ASP A 179 19.81 2.73 25.02
C ASP A 179 19.38 3.70 26.14
N ASP A 180 18.58 4.73 25.81
CA ASP A 180 17.97 5.65 26.78
C ASP A 180 16.51 5.95 26.41
N GLY A 181 15.58 5.34 27.14
CA GLY A 181 14.15 5.56 26.97
C GLY A 181 13.58 6.76 27.76
N SER A 182 14.39 7.45 28.57
CA SER A 182 13.91 8.45 29.54
C SER A 182 13.25 9.67 28.87
N ALA A 183 13.69 10.03 27.67
CA ALA A 183 13.18 11.18 26.91
C ALA A 183 11.81 10.92 26.24
N PHE A 184 11.33 9.66 26.19
CA PHE A 184 10.10 9.30 25.49
C PHE A 184 8.94 9.09 26.45
N ALA A 185 7.76 9.55 26.07
CA ALA A 185 6.51 9.38 26.81
C ALA A 185 5.39 8.83 25.88
N PRO A 186 4.35 8.22 26.43
CA PRO A 186 3.15 7.86 25.65
C PRO A 186 2.61 9.06 24.88
N ALA A 187 2.14 8.82 23.66
CA ALA A 187 1.68 9.76 22.65
C ALA A 187 2.78 10.58 21.92
N ASP A 188 4.05 10.48 22.33
CA ASP A 188 5.13 11.11 21.57
C ASP A 188 5.19 10.54 20.15
N SER A 189 5.31 11.42 19.18
CA SER A 189 5.69 11.04 17.80
C SER A 189 7.19 10.77 17.75
N ILE A 190 7.56 9.65 17.15
CA ILE A 190 8.95 9.25 16.97
C ILE A 190 9.24 8.93 15.51
N ARG A 191 10.47 9.20 15.10
CA ARG A 191 11.01 8.75 13.83
C ARG A 191 12.09 7.70 14.10
N ILE A 192 11.88 6.50 13.55
CA ILE A 192 12.86 5.42 13.57
C ILE A 192 13.59 5.47 12.22
N THR A 193 14.91 5.62 12.26
CA THR A 193 15.75 5.80 11.06
C THR A 193 16.87 4.78 11.05
N ARG A 194 17.07 4.12 9.93
CA ARG A 194 18.26 3.31 9.69
C ARG A 194 19.08 3.89 8.54
N GLU A 195 20.39 3.84 8.68
CA GLU A 195 21.32 4.15 7.61
C GLU A 195 21.31 3.03 6.55
N THR A 196 21.52 3.40 5.30
CA THR A 196 21.77 2.48 4.21
C THR A 196 23.28 2.25 4.10
N THR A 197 23.78 1.28 4.87
CA THR A 197 25.22 1.01 4.93
C THR A 197 25.72 0.25 3.70
N PRO A 198 27.00 0.37 3.33
CA PRO A 198 27.60 -0.44 2.28
C PRO A 198 27.48 -1.95 2.54
N GLU A 199 27.53 -2.37 3.81
CA GLU A 199 27.37 -3.76 4.26
C GLU A 199 25.98 -4.27 3.92
N TRP A 200 24.93 -3.51 4.24
CA TRP A 200 23.56 -3.86 3.91
C TRP A 200 23.32 -3.88 2.40
N LEU A 201 23.88 -2.92 1.66
CA LEU A 201 23.77 -2.91 0.18
C LEU A 201 24.41 -4.15 -0.44
N ARG A 202 25.59 -4.59 0.06
CA ARG A 202 26.24 -5.84 -0.39
C ARG A 202 25.40 -7.06 -0.04
N PHE A 203 24.86 -7.11 1.18
CA PHE A 203 23.97 -8.19 1.62
C PHE A 203 22.74 -8.30 0.71
N MET A 204 22.13 -7.17 0.34
CA MET A 204 20.99 -7.10 -0.57
C MET A 204 21.36 -7.40 -2.04
N GLY A 205 22.64 -7.47 -2.37
CA GLY A 205 23.13 -7.60 -3.75
C GLY A 205 22.87 -6.37 -4.61
N MET A 206 22.79 -5.18 -3.98
CA MET A 206 22.43 -3.91 -4.62
C MET A 206 23.60 -2.91 -4.66
N ASP A 207 24.80 -3.32 -4.26
CA ASP A 207 25.99 -2.48 -4.21
C ASP A 207 26.60 -2.16 -5.58
N LYS A 208 26.17 -2.88 -6.62
CA LYS A 208 26.64 -2.71 -8.00
C LYS A 208 25.58 -2.13 -8.94
N MET A 209 24.53 -1.52 -8.37
CA MET A 209 23.52 -0.85 -9.18
C MET A 209 24.10 0.32 -9.93
N VAL A 210 23.87 0.36 -11.24
CA VAL A 210 24.38 1.40 -12.14
C VAL A 210 23.20 2.10 -12.81
N ARG A 211 23.24 3.42 -12.83
CA ARG A 211 22.30 4.25 -13.58
C ARG A 211 23.08 5.11 -14.57
N ASP A 212 22.73 5.04 -15.85
CA ASP A 212 23.32 5.86 -16.91
C ASP A 212 24.87 5.84 -16.90
N GLY A 213 25.46 4.68 -16.56
CA GLY A 213 26.90 4.48 -16.45
C GLY A 213 27.52 4.93 -15.12
N ASN A 214 26.74 5.51 -14.19
CA ASN A 214 27.21 5.94 -12.88
C ASN A 214 26.70 5.00 -11.78
N ALA A 215 27.56 4.69 -10.82
CA ALA A 215 27.15 3.95 -9.62
C ALA A 215 26.30 4.85 -8.73
N GLU A 216 25.13 4.35 -8.32
CA GLU A 216 24.22 5.03 -7.41
C GLU A 216 23.94 4.17 -6.17
N THR A 217 23.70 4.84 -5.05
CA THR A 217 23.12 4.18 -3.89
C THR A 217 21.66 3.83 -4.20
N TRP A 218 21.34 2.55 -4.24
CA TRP A 218 20.03 2.03 -4.61
C TRP A 218 18.84 2.72 -3.92
N VAL A 219 18.85 2.83 -2.59
CA VAL A 219 17.72 3.39 -1.82
C VAL A 219 17.97 4.78 -1.25
N GLY A 220 19.09 5.42 -1.58
CA GLY A 220 19.53 6.65 -0.91
C GLY A 220 20.12 6.37 0.48
N PRO A 221 20.50 7.41 1.25
CA PRO A 221 21.32 7.24 2.45
C PRO A 221 20.56 6.69 3.67
N ARG A 222 19.24 6.86 3.73
CA ARG A 222 18.43 6.54 4.91
C ARG A 222 17.05 6.02 4.56
N ILE A 223 16.52 5.14 5.44
CA ILE A 223 15.12 4.71 5.45
C ILE A 223 14.55 5.08 6.81
N ALA A 224 13.41 5.76 6.82
CA ALA A 224 12.77 6.23 8.04
C ALA A 224 11.30 5.85 8.09
N THR A 225 10.77 5.61 9.29
CA THR A 225 9.35 5.41 9.55
C THR A 225 8.90 6.24 10.74
N LEU A 226 7.71 6.81 10.66
CA LEU A 226 7.07 7.51 11.78
C LEU A 226 6.17 6.56 12.55
N ARG A 227 6.22 6.63 13.87
CA ARG A 227 5.35 5.90 14.80
C ARG A 227 5.02 6.81 16.00
N LYS A 228 4.06 6.38 16.82
CA LYS A 228 3.84 6.97 18.14
C LYS A 228 4.20 5.96 19.23
N VAL A 229 4.66 6.47 20.34
CA VAL A 229 4.87 5.67 21.55
C VAL A 229 3.49 5.40 22.17
N ALA A 230 3.01 4.16 22.10
CA ALA A 230 1.76 3.75 22.74
C ALA A 230 1.94 3.61 24.25
N ALA A 231 3.06 3.05 24.69
CA ALA A 231 3.42 2.91 26.10
C ALA A 231 4.94 2.79 26.24
N ARG A 232 5.45 3.05 27.45
CA ARG A 232 6.87 2.88 27.78
C ARG A 232 7.07 2.08 29.07
N LYS A 233 8.01 1.16 29.07
CA LYS A 233 8.45 0.42 30.26
C LYS A 233 9.98 0.42 30.35
N GLY A 234 10.53 1.31 31.18
CA GLY A 234 11.98 1.53 31.20
C GLY A 234 12.47 2.03 29.83
N ASN A 235 13.38 1.30 29.22
CA ASN A 235 13.93 1.58 27.90
C ASN A 235 13.14 0.91 26.74
N MET A 236 12.12 0.12 27.07
CA MET A 236 11.24 -0.48 26.05
C MET A 236 10.14 0.51 25.66
N LEU A 237 10.04 0.79 24.37
CA LEU A 237 8.99 1.61 23.75
C LEU A 237 8.01 0.69 23.01
N MET A 238 6.74 0.74 23.37
CA MET A 238 5.67 0.08 22.63
C MET A 238 5.17 1.02 21.55
N LEU A 239 4.97 0.52 20.34
CA LEU A 239 4.60 1.29 19.17
C LEU A 239 3.10 1.19 18.91
N ASP A 240 2.50 2.29 18.41
CA ASP A 240 1.10 2.36 18.00
C ASP A 240 0.79 1.46 16.80
N VAL A 241 1.73 1.30 15.88
CA VAL A 241 1.64 0.50 14.66
C VAL A 241 2.86 -0.40 14.56
N PRO A 242 2.71 -1.70 14.20
CA PRO A 242 3.85 -2.60 14.03
C PRO A 242 4.86 -2.07 13.01
N LEU A 243 6.13 -2.44 13.20
CA LEU A 243 7.16 -2.22 12.21
C LEU A 243 6.94 -3.14 11.01
N THR A 244 7.04 -2.60 9.82
CA THR A 244 6.89 -3.37 8.57
C THR A 244 8.22 -3.76 7.95
N ASP A 245 9.33 -3.30 8.53
CA ASP A 245 10.70 -3.68 8.17
C ASP A 245 11.40 -4.35 9.35
N SER A 246 12.50 -5.03 9.11
CA SER A 246 13.38 -5.57 10.13
C SER A 246 14.63 -4.70 10.29
N TYR A 247 15.18 -4.68 11.50
CA TYR A 247 16.40 -3.91 11.82
C TYR A 247 17.47 -4.87 12.33
N ASP A 248 18.47 -5.13 11.50
CA ASP A 248 19.59 -6.00 11.80
C ASP A 248 20.83 -5.18 12.16
N ARG A 249 21.22 -5.21 13.42
CA ARG A 249 22.36 -4.44 13.90
C ARG A 249 23.68 -4.87 13.27
N GLU A 250 23.78 -6.08 12.73
CA GLU A 250 24.96 -6.54 11.98
C GLU A 250 25.26 -5.61 10.81
N TYR A 251 24.20 -5.09 10.14
CA TYR A 251 24.32 -4.20 8.98
C TYR A 251 24.16 -2.72 9.32
N LEU A 252 23.93 -2.37 10.59
CA LEU A 252 23.66 -1.01 11.06
C LEU A 252 24.72 -0.50 12.04
N GLN A 253 25.96 -1.04 11.94
CA GLN A 253 27.06 -0.62 12.81
C GLN A 253 27.54 0.81 12.47
N PRO A 254 28.12 1.52 13.47
CA PRO A 254 28.36 1.07 14.85
C PRO A 254 27.17 1.27 15.80
N GLU A 255 26.22 2.15 15.50
CA GLU A 255 25.28 2.66 16.50
C GLU A 255 23.92 1.96 16.50
N GLY A 256 23.55 1.29 15.40
CA GLY A 256 22.22 0.72 15.20
C GLY A 256 21.23 1.71 14.56
N ALA A 257 19.93 1.40 14.63
CA ALA A 257 18.90 2.30 14.14
C ALA A 257 18.63 3.41 15.16
N GLU A 258 18.54 4.65 14.69
CA GLU A 258 18.23 5.84 15.49
C GLU A 258 16.72 5.93 15.78
N VAL A 259 16.36 6.34 16.99
CA VAL A 259 15.00 6.68 17.41
C VAL A 259 15.00 8.11 17.92
N ALA A 260 14.34 9.00 17.22
CA ALA A 260 14.26 10.40 17.58
C ALA A 260 12.81 10.80 17.88
N LYS A 261 12.60 11.53 19.00
CA LYS A 261 11.34 12.24 19.20
C LYS A 261 11.21 13.34 18.19
N VAL A 262 10.01 13.52 17.63
CA VAL A 262 9.74 14.52 16.58
C VAL A 262 8.49 15.34 16.88
N GLU A 263 8.52 16.59 16.44
CA GLU A 263 7.34 17.43 16.24
C GLU A 263 6.97 17.38 14.76
N ILE A 264 5.68 17.22 14.47
CA ILE A 264 5.13 17.17 13.11
C ILE A 264 4.17 18.35 12.96
N THR A 265 4.39 19.18 11.96
CA THR A 265 3.57 20.36 11.65
C THR A 265 3.21 20.41 10.17
N GLY A 266 2.27 21.28 9.80
CA GLY A 266 1.90 21.54 8.41
C GLY A 266 1.00 20.49 7.76
N THR A 267 0.71 19.37 8.42
CA THR A 267 -0.28 18.40 7.95
C THR A 267 -1.69 18.95 8.08
N ILE A 268 -2.57 18.51 7.18
CA ILE A 268 -4.00 18.74 7.25
C ILE A 268 -4.72 17.41 7.48
N GLU A 269 -5.92 17.48 8.07
CA GLU A 269 -6.65 16.29 8.52
C GLU A 269 -8.13 16.38 8.20
N GLN A 270 -8.78 15.22 8.03
CA GLN A 270 -10.24 15.12 7.83
C GLN A 270 -10.71 15.77 6.52
N ASP A 271 -9.86 15.76 5.48
CA ASP A 271 -10.23 16.27 4.16
C ASP A 271 -10.62 15.13 3.24
N ALA A 272 -11.53 15.40 2.32
CA ALA A 272 -12.07 14.38 1.45
C ALA A 272 -12.56 14.87 0.09
N VAL A 273 -12.66 13.90 -0.84
CA VAL A 273 -13.36 14.05 -2.11
C VAL A 273 -14.31 12.87 -2.27
N GLU A 274 -15.59 13.17 -2.57
CA GLU A 274 -16.57 12.09 -2.67
C GLU A 274 -17.73 12.39 -3.63
N SER A 275 -18.32 11.29 -4.16
CA SER A 275 -19.59 11.29 -4.90
C SER A 275 -19.58 12.13 -6.18
N LEU A 276 -18.55 12.01 -7.01
CA LEU A 276 -18.45 12.74 -8.28
C LEU A 276 -17.72 11.95 -9.38
N HIS A 277 -17.87 12.41 -10.61
CA HIS A 277 -17.24 11.89 -11.81
C HIS A 277 -16.18 12.89 -12.31
N ILE A 278 -14.94 12.45 -12.48
CA ILE A 278 -13.86 13.23 -13.08
C ILE A 278 -13.66 12.73 -14.52
N VAL A 279 -13.65 13.62 -15.48
CA VAL A 279 -13.47 13.27 -16.90
C VAL A 279 -12.37 14.13 -17.52
N ALA A 280 -11.29 13.49 -17.93
CA ALA A 280 -10.28 14.12 -18.78
C ALA A 280 -10.54 13.78 -20.26
N PRO A 281 -10.04 14.59 -21.22
CA PRO A 281 -10.09 14.22 -22.62
C PRO A 281 -9.17 13.04 -22.90
N ALA A 282 -9.68 12.02 -23.60
CA ALA A 282 -8.85 10.92 -24.09
C ALA A 282 -7.76 11.43 -25.06
N ARG A 283 -6.53 10.95 -24.88
CA ARG A 283 -5.33 11.44 -25.59
C ARG A 283 -4.42 10.30 -26.00
N THR A 284 -3.46 10.62 -26.84
CA THR A 284 -2.25 9.81 -27.05
C THR A 284 -1.07 10.62 -26.52
N VAL A 285 -0.42 10.16 -25.44
CA VAL A 285 0.59 10.94 -24.70
C VAL A 285 1.79 10.09 -24.28
N SER A 286 2.93 10.75 -24.09
CA SER A 286 4.06 10.24 -23.31
C SER A 286 3.91 10.68 -21.86
N LEU A 287 4.48 9.95 -20.88
CA LEU A 287 4.56 10.43 -19.50
C LEU A 287 5.53 11.60 -19.30
N ASP A 288 6.28 11.97 -20.34
CA ASP A 288 7.11 13.18 -20.35
C ASP A 288 6.35 14.44 -20.82
N ASP A 289 5.12 14.26 -21.34
CA ASP A 289 4.24 15.36 -21.74
C ASP A 289 3.50 15.94 -20.51
N PRO A 290 2.91 17.15 -20.60
CA PRO A 290 1.94 17.62 -19.62
C PRO A 290 0.72 16.69 -19.56
N LEU A 291 0.28 16.31 -18.35
CA LEU A 291 -0.72 15.28 -18.11
C LEU A 291 -1.94 15.84 -17.36
N PHE A 292 -3.12 15.27 -17.69
CA PHE A 292 -4.27 15.38 -16.80
C PHE A 292 -4.22 14.25 -15.77
N ASP A 293 -4.04 14.60 -14.50
CA ASP A 293 -4.02 13.65 -13.39
C ASP A 293 -5.27 13.86 -12.50
N ALA A 294 -5.73 12.80 -11.87
CA ALA A 294 -6.95 12.89 -11.08
C ALA A 294 -6.73 13.62 -9.76
N MET A 295 -5.87 13.10 -8.89
CA MET A 295 -5.72 13.64 -7.54
C MET A 295 -4.30 13.54 -7.00
N SER A 296 -3.91 14.57 -6.24
CA SER A 296 -2.69 14.63 -5.45
C SER A 296 -3.05 14.80 -3.97
N LEU A 297 -2.55 13.90 -3.10
CA LEU A 297 -2.83 13.91 -1.66
C LEU A 297 -1.49 14.09 -0.90
N GLY A 298 -1.12 15.32 -0.60
CA GLY A 298 0.11 15.69 0.13
C GLY A 298 -0.20 16.09 1.57
N GLY A 299 0.64 15.66 2.53
CA GLY A 299 0.53 16.02 3.95
C GLY A 299 -0.85 15.75 4.58
N LEU A 300 -1.65 14.89 3.98
CA LEU A 300 -3.00 14.53 4.43
C LEU A 300 -2.95 13.40 5.45
N ARG A 301 -3.64 13.60 6.57
CA ARG A 301 -3.87 12.57 7.59
C ARG A 301 -5.36 12.37 7.85
N ASP A 302 -5.76 11.12 8.09
CA ASP A 302 -7.16 10.79 8.39
C ASP A 302 -8.12 11.31 7.33
N GLY A 303 -7.79 11.13 6.05
CA GLY A 303 -8.59 11.56 4.93
C GLY A 303 -9.30 10.40 4.22
N TRP A 304 -10.19 10.74 3.29
CA TRP A 304 -10.83 9.71 2.46
C TRP A 304 -11.16 10.21 1.05
N VAL A 305 -11.19 9.25 0.13
CA VAL A 305 -11.71 9.42 -1.23
C VAL A 305 -12.71 8.31 -1.47
N ARG A 306 -13.96 8.63 -1.81
CA ARG A 306 -14.96 7.57 -2.04
C ARG A 306 -15.99 7.91 -3.11
N ASP A 307 -16.57 6.85 -3.68
CA ASP A 307 -17.67 6.95 -4.65
C ASP A 307 -17.31 7.82 -5.86
N LEU A 308 -16.15 7.54 -6.47
CA LEU A 308 -15.70 8.26 -7.67
C LEU A 308 -15.72 7.39 -8.91
N LEU A 309 -16.09 7.99 -10.03
CA LEU A 309 -15.80 7.50 -11.36
C LEU A 309 -14.76 8.43 -12.01
N ILE A 310 -13.71 7.87 -12.59
CA ILE A 310 -12.61 8.65 -13.16
C ILE A 310 -12.31 8.13 -14.56
N ASP A 311 -12.49 9.00 -15.56
CA ASP A 311 -12.29 8.67 -16.96
C ASP A 311 -11.09 9.43 -17.53
N ASP A 312 -10.20 8.68 -18.17
CA ASP A 312 -9.11 9.16 -19.04
C ASP A 312 -8.10 10.12 -18.42
N THR A 313 -8.06 10.26 -17.08
CA THR A 313 -6.88 10.87 -16.46
C THR A 313 -5.67 9.97 -16.68
N THR A 314 -4.48 10.55 -16.87
CA THR A 314 -3.27 9.75 -17.12
C THR A 314 -2.84 9.05 -15.84
N ASN A 315 -2.61 9.79 -14.75
CA ASN A 315 -2.44 9.20 -13.43
C ASN A 315 -3.73 9.38 -12.60
N GLY A 316 -3.93 8.47 -11.68
CA GLY A 316 -5.08 8.45 -10.81
C GLY A 316 -4.86 9.22 -9.50
N ILE A 317 -4.96 8.52 -8.36
CA ILE A 317 -4.84 9.10 -7.01
C ILE A 317 -3.44 8.82 -6.49
N ASP A 318 -2.65 9.87 -6.26
CA ASP A 318 -1.30 9.79 -5.74
C ASP A 318 -1.25 10.27 -4.28
N ALA A 319 -1.21 9.34 -3.33
CA ALA A 319 -0.99 9.62 -1.93
C ALA A 319 0.51 9.72 -1.66
N HIS A 320 0.99 10.93 -1.39
CA HIS A 320 2.41 11.26 -1.23
C HIS A 320 3.02 10.61 0.01
N SER A 321 4.36 10.65 0.11
CA SER A 321 5.11 10.00 1.20
C SER A 321 4.82 10.55 2.59
N ASP A 322 4.27 11.74 2.68
CA ASP A 322 3.81 12.43 3.90
C ASP A 322 2.30 12.23 4.19
N ALA A 323 1.60 11.48 3.35
CA ALA A 323 0.19 11.14 3.55
C ALA A 323 0.05 9.88 4.43
N ALA A 324 -0.95 9.85 5.33
CA ALA A 324 -1.16 8.73 6.23
C ALA A 324 -2.63 8.52 6.63
N ARG A 325 -3.01 7.26 6.88
CA ARG A 325 -4.33 6.88 7.38
C ARG A 325 -5.46 7.33 6.46
N ILE A 326 -5.36 6.93 5.18
CA ILE A 326 -6.31 7.30 4.14
C ILE A 326 -7.10 6.06 3.72
N THR A 327 -8.40 6.20 3.56
CA THR A 327 -9.25 5.21 2.87
C THR A 327 -9.64 5.72 1.48
N ILE A 328 -9.37 4.92 0.46
CA ILE A 328 -9.85 5.11 -0.91
C ILE A 328 -10.86 3.99 -1.16
N GLU A 329 -12.13 4.33 -1.27
CA GLU A 329 -13.22 3.36 -1.33
C GLU A 329 -14.13 3.59 -2.53
N ASN A 330 -14.52 2.49 -3.21
CA ASN A 330 -15.48 2.52 -4.31
C ASN A 330 -15.10 3.55 -5.40
N VAL A 331 -13.82 3.51 -5.82
CA VAL A 331 -13.28 4.33 -6.90
C VAL A 331 -13.04 3.46 -8.13
N VAL A 332 -13.54 3.89 -9.27
CA VAL A 332 -13.41 3.15 -10.54
C VAL A 332 -12.73 4.04 -11.58
N PHE A 333 -11.66 3.52 -12.18
CA PHE A 333 -10.97 4.14 -13.32
C PHE A 333 -11.37 3.47 -14.63
N ARG A 334 -11.52 4.27 -15.69
CA ARG A 334 -11.70 3.80 -17.07
C ARG A 334 -10.74 4.55 -17.98
N HIS A 335 -9.93 3.82 -18.73
CA HIS A 335 -8.89 4.38 -19.59
C HIS A 335 -9.12 4.04 -21.06
N SER A 336 -9.20 5.05 -21.88
CA SER A 336 -9.05 4.97 -23.34
C SER A 336 -7.82 5.75 -23.86
N THR A 337 -7.20 6.56 -23.00
CA THR A 337 -5.94 7.26 -23.27
C THR A 337 -4.81 6.27 -23.59
N GLN A 338 -4.07 6.55 -24.68
CA GLN A 338 -2.97 5.72 -25.14
C GLN A 338 -1.64 6.25 -24.64
N ILE A 339 -0.84 5.37 -24.03
CA ILE A 339 0.49 5.72 -23.49
C ILE A 339 1.57 5.25 -24.45
N THR A 340 2.39 6.18 -24.93
CA THR A 340 3.47 5.93 -25.91
C THR A 340 4.85 5.74 -25.26
N SER A 341 5.04 6.21 -24.02
CA SER A 341 6.29 6.07 -23.28
C SER A 341 6.49 4.66 -22.72
N PRO A 342 7.74 4.23 -22.46
CA PRO A 342 8.04 2.97 -21.79
C PRO A 342 7.57 2.93 -20.32
N ALA A 343 7.55 4.08 -19.65
CA ALA A 343 7.00 4.22 -18.31
C ALA A 343 5.48 4.03 -18.33
N LYS A 344 4.93 3.57 -17.22
CA LYS A 344 3.50 3.28 -17.08
C LYS A 344 2.86 4.27 -16.11
N PRO A 345 1.67 4.80 -16.43
CA PRO A 345 0.87 5.56 -15.48
C PRO A 345 0.39 4.67 -14.33
N VAL A 346 -0.10 5.30 -13.26
CA VAL A 346 -0.56 4.61 -12.06
C VAL A 346 -1.93 5.11 -11.62
N ASP A 347 -2.84 4.19 -11.26
CA ASP A 347 -4.16 4.54 -10.73
C ASP A 347 -4.11 4.85 -9.24
N PHE A 348 -3.47 3.97 -8.45
CA PHE A 348 -3.33 4.14 -7.02
C PHE A 348 -1.86 4.21 -6.61
N GLY A 349 -1.35 5.42 -6.43
CA GLY A 349 0.01 5.71 -5.94
C GLY A 349 0.05 5.71 -4.42
N LEU A 350 0.47 4.59 -3.80
CA LEU A 350 0.50 4.41 -2.35
C LEU A 350 1.92 4.70 -1.82
N ARG A 351 2.34 5.96 -1.87
CA ARG A 351 3.67 6.37 -1.39
C ARG A 351 3.70 6.70 0.10
N GLY A 352 2.54 6.94 0.70
CA GLY A 352 2.34 7.18 2.12
C GLY A 352 2.24 5.89 2.95
N THR A 353 1.73 5.99 4.15
CA THR A 353 1.58 4.86 5.09
C THR A 353 0.14 4.70 5.57
N GLN A 354 -0.24 3.46 5.95
CA GLN A 354 -1.58 3.15 6.47
C GLN A 354 -2.70 3.52 5.48
N ILE A 355 -2.50 3.27 4.20
CA ILE A 355 -3.48 3.53 3.15
C ILE A 355 -4.25 2.25 2.86
N LEU A 356 -5.58 2.36 2.79
CA LEU A 356 -6.50 1.30 2.39
C LEU A 356 -7.18 1.67 1.08
N VAL A 357 -6.97 0.86 0.05
CA VAL A 357 -7.74 0.88 -1.21
C VAL A 357 -8.76 -0.25 -1.12
N TYR A 358 -10.04 0.07 -1.12
CA TYR A 358 -11.11 -0.87 -0.82
C TYR A 358 -12.27 -0.78 -1.83
N LYS A 359 -12.72 -1.94 -2.32
CA LYS A 359 -13.80 -2.03 -3.33
C LYS A 359 -13.55 -1.16 -4.56
N CYS A 360 -12.29 -1.04 -4.97
CA CYS A 360 -11.91 -0.22 -6.11
C CYS A 360 -11.75 -1.06 -7.38
N GLY A 361 -11.72 -0.38 -8.52
CA GLY A 361 -11.54 -1.02 -9.81
C GLY A 361 -10.84 -0.12 -10.81
N SER A 362 -10.31 -0.76 -11.85
CA SER A 362 -9.78 -0.07 -13.03
C SER A 362 -9.99 -0.93 -14.27
N SER A 363 -10.14 -0.29 -15.40
CA SER A 363 -10.16 -0.93 -16.71
C SER A 363 -9.29 -0.16 -17.70
N GLY A 364 -8.28 -0.84 -18.24
CA GLY A 364 -7.34 -0.27 -19.18
C GLY A 364 -6.08 -1.11 -19.33
N ASN A 365 -5.30 -0.79 -20.36
CA ASN A 365 -4.08 -1.50 -20.67
C ASN A 365 -2.85 -0.62 -20.46
N ASN A 366 -1.68 -1.26 -20.29
CA ASN A 366 -0.39 -0.59 -20.26
C ASN A 366 -0.22 0.35 -19.04
N LEU A 367 -0.74 -0.02 -17.86
CA LEU A 367 -0.73 0.79 -16.65
C LEU A 367 -0.37 -0.01 -15.40
N MET A 368 -0.11 0.68 -14.30
CA MET A 368 0.02 0.12 -12.97
C MET A 368 -1.26 0.41 -12.18
N TYR A 369 -2.00 -0.62 -11.79
CA TYR A 369 -3.22 -0.45 -10.99
C TYR A 369 -2.91 0.10 -9.60
N ALA A 370 -1.89 -0.45 -8.94
CA ALA A 370 -1.41 0.07 -7.67
C ALA A 370 0.11 -0.11 -7.57
N TRP A 371 0.78 0.87 -7.00
CA TRP A 371 2.20 0.79 -6.67
C TRP A 371 2.51 1.41 -5.31
N THR A 372 3.70 1.08 -4.76
CA THR A 372 4.28 1.75 -3.59
C THR A 372 5.45 2.63 -4.01
N GLY A 373 5.73 3.69 -3.24
CA GLY A 373 6.89 4.54 -3.48
C GLY A 373 8.22 3.93 -3.05
N ALA A 374 9.32 4.63 -3.33
CA ALA A 374 10.64 4.29 -2.79
C ALA A 374 10.68 4.48 -1.27
N ARG A 375 11.31 3.54 -0.55
CA ARG A 375 11.48 3.57 0.91
C ARG A 375 10.15 3.62 1.68
N ASN A 376 9.08 3.27 1.03
CA ASN A 376 7.74 3.30 1.63
C ASN A 376 7.62 2.26 2.75
N GLN A 377 7.22 2.70 3.94
CA GLN A 377 7.05 1.85 5.12
C GLN A 377 5.56 1.76 5.45
N GLY A 378 4.96 0.60 5.17
CA GLY A 378 3.54 0.36 5.39
C GLY A 378 3.10 0.43 6.87
N PRO A 379 1.94 -0.18 7.19
CA PRO A 379 1.14 -1.07 6.34
C PRO A 379 0.28 -0.32 5.30
N ASN A 380 0.24 -0.83 4.07
CA ASN A 380 -0.68 -0.40 3.02
C ASN A 380 -1.46 -1.61 2.49
N VAL A 381 -2.70 -1.43 2.09
CA VAL A 381 -3.61 -2.53 1.72
C VAL A 381 -4.41 -2.20 0.46
N VAL A 382 -4.50 -3.17 -0.45
CA VAL A 382 -5.51 -3.23 -1.51
C VAL A 382 -6.44 -4.40 -1.19
N LEU A 383 -7.73 -4.12 -0.99
CA LEU A 383 -8.72 -5.06 -0.47
C LEU A 383 -9.95 -5.13 -1.38
N ASP A 384 -10.48 -6.36 -1.62
CA ASP A 384 -11.77 -6.60 -2.31
C ASP A 384 -11.91 -5.81 -3.62
N SER A 385 -10.88 -5.75 -4.45
CA SER A 385 -10.80 -4.90 -5.63
C SER A 385 -10.64 -5.71 -6.91
N VAL A 386 -11.07 -5.17 -8.06
CA VAL A 386 -11.02 -5.87 -9.35
C VAL A 386 -10.44 -4.95 -10.43
N PHE A 387 -9.43 -5.44 -11.14
CA PHE A 387 -8.71 -4.68 -12.16
C PHE A 387 -8.70 -5.44 -13.48
N HIS A 388 -9.15 -4.81 -14.56
CA HIS A 388 -9.26 -5.41 -15.89
C HIS A 388 -8.26 -4.81 -16.87
N GLY A 389 -7.64 -5.67 -17.69
CA GLY A 389 -6.60 -5.35 -18.65
C GLY A 389 -5.24 -5.91 -18.27
N ASP A 390 -4.20 -5.60 -19.05
CA ASP A 390 -2.85 -6.17 -18.92
C ASP A 390 -1.98 -5.49 -17.85
N GLY A 391 -2.55 -4.57 -17.06
CA GLY A 391 -1.87 -3.82 -16.02
C GLY A 391 -1.42 -4.67 -14.84
N ARG A 392 -0.74 -4.05 -13.90
CA ARG A 392 -0.16 -4.77 -12.75
C ARG A 392 -0.34 -4.05 -11.42
N ILE A 393 -0.48 -4.81 -10.35
CA ILE A 393 -0.20 -4.34 -8.99
C ILE A 393 1.29 -4.62 -8.76
N GLN A 394 2.11 -3.57 -8.68
CA GLN A 394 3.55 -3.74 -8.61
C GLN A 394 4.20 -2.66 -7.74
N PRO A 395 4.74 -2.99 -6.56
CA PRO A 395 5.64 -2.11 -5.84
C PRO A 395 6.70 -1.54 -6.78
N HIS A 396 6.88 -0.20 -6.76
CA HIS A 396 7.60 0.44 -7.84
C HIS A 396 9.11 0.23 -7.73
N GLN A 397 9.73 0.63 -6.61
CA GLN A 397 11.19 0.68 -6.52
C GLN A 397 11.69 0.83 -5.08
N ARG A 398 12.97 0.47 -4.88
CA ARG A 398 13.81 0.98 -3.79
C ARG A 398 13.20 0.78 -2.40
N TRP A 399 12.94 -0.49 -2.10
CA TRP A 399 12.65 -0.98 -0.77
C TRP A 399 11.39 -0.39 -0.11
N ALA A 400 10.24 -0.79 -0.60
CA ALA A 400 9.01 -0.65 0.15
C ALA A 400 8.81 -1.88 1.07
N THR A 401 8.05 -1.73 2.16
CA THR A 401 7.73 -2.83 3.09
C THR A 401 6.27 -2.78 3.56
N GLY A 402 5.71 -3.94 3.90
CA GLY A 402 4.39 -4.02 4.50
C GLY A 402 3.25 -3.65 3.56
N PHE A 403 3.11 -4.37 2.45
CA PHE A 403 2.04 -4.21 1.48
C PHE A 403 1.21 -5.49 1.39
N LEU A 404 -0.11 -5.37 1.54
CA LEU A 404 -1.07 -6.47 1.43
C LEU A 404 -1.97 -6.29 0.21
N VAL A 405 -2.07 -7.35 -0.58
CA VAL A 405 -3.06 -7.51 -1.65
C VAL A 405 -4.01 -8.63 -1.23
N ASP A 406 -5.25 -8.31 -0.84
CA ASP A 406 -6.18 -9.22 -0.17
C ASP A 406 -7.51 -9.30 -0.92
N ASN A 407 -7.90 -10.50 -1.36
CA ASN A 407 -9.13 -10.70 -2.14
C ASN A 407 -9.20 -9.86 -3.43
N VAL A 408 -8.10 -9.73 -4.15
CA VAL A 408 -8.02 -8.92 -5.36
C VAL A 408 -8.02 -9.80 -6.60
N ALA A 409 -8.71 -9.37 -7.65
CA ALA A 409 -8.70 -10.03 -8.95
C ALA A 409 -8.05 -9.14 -10.02
N VAL A 410 -7.07 -9.72 -10.76
CA VAL A 410 -6.37 -9.11 -11.89
C VAL A 410 -6.33 -10.14 -13.03
N PRO A 411 -7.50 -10.52 -13.59
CA PRO A 411 -7.64 -11.72 -14.42
C PRO A 411 -6.80 -11.72 -15.70
N GLU A 412 -6.50 -10.54 -16.27
CA GLU A 412 -5.69 -10.42 -17.51
C GLU A 412 -4.28 -9.88 -17.24
N GLY A 413 -4.01 -9.35 -16.04
CA GLY A 413 -2.76 -8.72 -15.66
C GLY A 413 -2.01 -9.48 -14.57
N GLY A 414 -1.27 -8.77 -13.71
CA GLY A 414 -0.45 -9.47 -12.73
C GLY A 414 -0.21 -8.75 -11.41
N ILE A 415 0.35 -9.53 -10.47
CA ILE A 415 0.78 -9.04 -9.15
C ILE A 415 2.26 -9.39 -8.98
N ASP A 416 3.11 -8.39 -8.74
CA ASP A 416 4.56 -8.55 -8.65
C ASP A 416 5.12 -7.99 -7.34
N MET A 417 5.85 -8.81 -6.60
CA MET A 417 6.70 -8.42 -5.48
C MET A 417 8.10 -8.97 -5.74
N LYS A 418 8.96 -8.17 -6.42
CA LYS A 418 10.18 -8.69 -7.03
C LYS A 418 11.37 -7.74 -6.99
N ASN A 419 12.54 -8.29 -7.34
CA ASN A 419 13.67 -7.49 -7.74
C ASN A 419 13.45 -6.96 -9.18
N ARG A 420 13.46 -5.66 -9.34
CA ARG A 420 13.33 -4.99 -10.63
C ARG A 420 14.69 -4.59 -11.24
N GLY A 421 15.80 -4.97 -10.60
CA GLY A 421 17.14 -4.82 -11.12
C GLY A 421 17.46 -3.39 -11.58
N GLU A 422 18.08 -3.30 -12.75
CA GLU A 422 18.50 -2.04 -13.37
C GLU A 422 17.36 -1.32 -14.13
N MET A 423 16.09 -1.76 -13.99
CA MET A 423 14.98 -1.09 -14.67
C MET A 423 14.90 0.39 -14.28
N GLY A 424 14.56 1.22 -15.27
CA GLY A 424 14.44 2.67 -15.09
C GLY A 424 15.72 3.26 -14.50
N SER A 425 15.62 3.79 -13.29
CA SER A 425 16.73 4.42 -12.55
C SER A 425 17.43 3.49 -11.55
N GLY A 426 17.46 2.16 -11.81
CA GLY A 426 17.97 1.18 -10.85
C GLY A 426 16.96 0.93 -9.72
N HIS A 427 15.88 0.20 -10.03
CA HIS A 427 14.78 -0.03 -9.10
C HIS A 427 15.12 -1.04 -8.00
N GLY A 428 15.92 -2.06 -8.33
CA GLY A 428 16.37 -3.09 -7.40
C GLY A 428 15.24 -3.85 -6.72
N TRP A 429 15.46 -4.32 -5.52
CA TRP A 429 14.42 -4.92 -4.69
C TRP A 429 13.33 -3.89 -4.40
N ALA A 430 12.13 -4.11 -4.92
CA ALA A 430 11.04 -3.17 -4.80
C ALA A 430 10.22 -3.38 -3.52
N MET A 431 10.16 -4.63 -3.00
CA MET A 431 9.32 -5.00 -1.86
C MET A 431 9.98 -6.04 -0.96
N GLY A 432 9.88 -5.81 0.36
CA GLY A 432 10.02 -6.83 1.40
C GLY A 432 8.79 -6.85 2.31
N TRP A 433 8.51 -8.01 2.92
CA TRP A 433 7.41 -8.20 3.86
C TRP A 433 6.03 -7.92 3.26
N GLY A 434 5.87 -8.21 1.96
CA GLY A 434 4.62 -8.10 1.23
C GLY A 434 3.84 -9.41 1.23
N VAL A 435 2.51 -9.33 1.16
CA VAL A 435 1.61 -10.48 1.18
C VAL A 435 0.58 -10.36 0.06
N VAL A 436 0.39 -11.45 -0.69
CA VAL A 436 -0.76 -11.65 -1.57
C VAL A 436 -1.63 -12.73 -0.95
N TRP A 437 -2.85 -12.39 -0.60
CA TRP A 437 -3.76 -13.26 0.12
C TRP A 437 -5.05 -13.52 -0.67
N ASN A 438 -5.40 -14.79 -0.88
CA ASN A 438 -6.65 -15.21 -1.54
C ASN A 438 -6.99 -14.44 -2.84
N SER A 439 -5.98 -13.99 -3.56
CA SER A 439 -6.12 -13.15 -4.76
C SER A 439 -5.91 -13.96 -6.03
N THR A 440 -6.39 -13.45 -7.16
CA THR A 440 -6.24 -14.09 -8.48
C THR A 440 -5.58 -13.13 -9.47
N ALA A 441 -4.66 -13.64 -10.30
CA ALA A 441 -4.04 -12.87 -11.37
C ALA A 441 -3.69 -13.80 -12.55
N ALA A 442 -3.53 -13.26 -13.77
CA ALA A 442 -2.99 -14.06 -14.86
C ALA A 442 -1.54 -14.46 -14.57
N SER A 443 -0.77 -13.59 -13.92
CA SER A 443 0.59 -13.90 -13.49
C SER A 443 0.91 -13.38 -12.08
N LEU A 444 1.72 -14.17 -11.36
CA LEU A 444 2.22 -13.85 -10.02
C LEU A 444 3.75 -13.95 -10.04
N VAL A 445 4.45 -12.89 -9.61
CA VAL A 445 5.92 -12.91 -9.46
C VAL A 445 6.25 -12.48 -8.04
N ILE A 446 6.48 -13.46 -7.17
CA ILE A 446 6.76 -13.24 -5.76
C ILE A 446 8.16 -13.74 -5.45
N GLN A 447 9.06 -12.86 -5.03
CA GLN A 447 10.46 -13.15 -4.76
C GLN A 447 10.85 -12.69 -3.35
N ASN A 448 11.72 -13.44 -2.69
CA ASN A 448 12.26 -13.08 -1.38
C ASN A 448 13.56 -12.29 -1.53
N PRO A 449 13.62 -11.06 -0.99
CA PRO A 449 14.88 -10.36 -0.83
C PRO A 449 15.79 -11.06 0.20
N PRO A 450 17.11 -10.87 0.15
CA PRO A 450 17.98 -11.29 1.24
C PRO A 450 17.51 -10.74 2.60
N GLY A 451 17.37 -11.61 3.59
CA GLY A 451 16.95 -11.24 4.95
C GLY A 451 15.51 -10.75 5.10
N ALA A 452 14.68 -10.87 4.06
CA ALA A 452 13.26 -10.53 4.10
C ALA A 452 12.42 -11.59 3.37
N ALA A 453 11.11 -11.48 3.50
CA ALA A 453 10.16 -12.42 2.90
C ALA A 453 9.00 -11.70 2.21
N ASN A 454 8.49 -12.32 1.15
CA ASN A 454 7.21 -12.02 0.54
C ASN A 454 6.40 -13.32 0.43
N TRP A 455 5.10 -13.23 0.57
CA TRP A 455 4.20 -14.38 0.61
C TRP A 455 3.13 -14.31 -0.46
N SER A 456 2.80 -15.49 -1.01
CA SER A 456 1.66 -15.77 -1.89
C SER A 456 0.85 -16.89 -1.27
N ILE A 457 -0.31 -16.58 -0.71
CA ILE A 457 -1.10 -17.50 0.11
C ILE A 457 -2.53 -17.59 -0.41
N GLY A 458 -2.99 -18.80 -0.74
CA GLY A 458 -4.33 -19.01 -1.28
C GLY A 458 -4.57 -18.40 -2.66
N THR A 459 -3.52 -18.13 -3.41
CA THR A 459 -3.56 -17.38 -4.67
C THR A 459 -3.77 -18.27 -5.88
N THR A 460 -4.40 -17.73 -6.92
CA THR A 460 -4.54 -18.37 -8.23
C THR A 460 -3.86 -17.54 -9.29
N GLY A 461 -3.00 -18.16 -10.09
CA GLY A 461 -2.28 -17.51 -11.19
C GLY A 461 -1.08 -18.31 -11.64
N SER A 462 -0.55 -17.93 -12.78
CA SER A 462 0.66 -18.54 -13.35
C SER A 462 1.90 -17.83 -12.80
N GLU A 463 2.91 -18.59 -12.37
CA GLU A 463 4.25 -18.06 -12.05
C GLU A 463 5.09 -17.82 -13.32
N ASP A 464 4.45 -17.77 -14.49
CA ASP A 464 5.11 -17.78 -15.78
C ASP A 464 5.94 -16.52 -16.03
N SER A 465 7.22 -16.73 -16.31
CA SER A 465 8.16 -15.71 -16.77
C SER A 465 7.78 -15.10 -18.15
N GLU A 466 6.91 -15.74 -18.92
CA GLU A 466 6.43 -15.23 -20.21
C GLU A 466 5.53 -14.01 -20.04
N ALA A 467 4.72 -13.94 -18.99
CA ALA A 467 3.88 -12.77 -18.70
C ALA A 467 4.70 -11.49 -18.44
N MET A 468 5.98 -11.62 -18.07
CA MET A 468 6.89 -10.50 -17.93
C MET A 468 7.35 -9.93 -19.28
N LYS A 469 7.26 -10.69 -20.37
CA LYS A 469 7.58 -10.20 -21.72
C LYS A 469 6.56 -9.21 -22.25
N ILE A 470 5.30 -9.31 -21.83
CA ILE A 470 4.18 -8.48 -22.29
C ILE A 470 4.38 -7.01 -21.90
N ILE A 471 5.08 -6.73 -20.79
CA ILE A 471 5.24 -5.36 -20.25
C ILE A 471 6.59 -4.73 -20.61
N GLY A 472 7.36 -5.33 -21.52
CA GLY A 472 8.68 -4.82 -21.90
C GLY A 472 9.74 -4.97 -20.80
N VAL A 473 9.47 -5.80 -19.78
CA VAL A 473 10.43 -6.18 -18.75
C VAL A 473 11.45 -7.12 -19.39
N ARG A 474 12.73 -6.74 -19.39
CA ARG A 474 13.77 -7.60 -19.91
C ARG A 474 13.93 -8.83 -19.02
N PRO A 475 14.10 -10.06 -19.58
CA PRO A 475 14.31 -11.29 -18.79
C PRO A 475 15.46 -11.22 -17.77
N ARG A 476 16.41 -10.28 -17.94
CA ARG A 476 17.49 -10.00 -16.97
C ARG A 476 17.01 -9.51 -15.61
N ASP A 477 15.84 -8.88 -15.56
CA ASP A 477 15.36 -8.18 -14.37
C ASP A 477 14.59 -9.09 -13.42
N ALA A 478 14.26 -10.28 -13.89
CA ALA A 478 13.67 -11.37 -13.11
C ALA A 478 14.50 -12.65 -13.28
N GLY A 479 15.81 -12.53 -13.27
CA GLY A 479 16.76 -13.58 -13.64
C GLY A 479 16.40 -14.95 -13.08
N PRO A 480 16.63 -16.03 -13.85
CA PRO A 480 16.56 -17.39 -13.32
C PRO A 480 17.51 -17.51 -12.14
N GLY A 481 17.01 -17.94 -10.97
CA GLY A 481 17.79 -18.14 -9.75
C GLY A 481 17.58 -17.11 -8.64
N LEU A 482 16.71 -16.09 -8.80
CA LEU A 482 16.30 -15.27 -7.65
C LEU A 482 15.43 -16.12 -6.70
N PRO A 483 15.60 -15.98 -5.37
CA PRO A 483 14.81 -16.74 -4.40
C PRO A 483 13.33 -16.51 -4.59
N GLN A 484 12.57 -17.58 -4.80
CA GLN A 484 11.12 -17.54 -4.84
C GLN A 484 10.56 -17.15 -3.47
N GLY A 485 9.48 -16.39 -3.46
CA GLY A 485 8.71 -16.09 -2.25
C GLY A 485 8.09 -17.33 -1.61
N TYR A 486 7.54 -17.18 -0.44
CA TYR A 486 6.82 -18.27 0.20
C TYR A 486 5.44 -18.46 -0.46
N VAL A 487 5.23 -19.63 -1.04
CA VAL A 487 3.95 -20.01 -1.67
C VAL A 487 3.25 -21.02 -0.78
N GLU A 488 1.97 -20.74 -0.47
CA GLU A 488 1.11 -21.63 0.30
C GLU A 488 -0.25 -21.78 -0.39
N SER A 489 -0.74 -23.02 -0.46
CA SER A 489 -2.06 -23.36 -1.01
C SER A 489 -2.35 -22.75 -2.40
N PRO A 490 -1.44 -22.88 -3.41
CA PRO A 490 -1.67 -22.32 -4.74
C PRO A 490 -2.95 -22.90 -5.35
N ASN A 491 -3.76 -22.03 -5.97
CA ASN A 491 -5.06 -22.35 -6.56
C ASN A 491 -6.16 -22.80 -5.57
N HIS A 492 -5.93 -22.65 -4.28
CA HIS A 492 -6.89 -23.01 -3.24
C HIS A 492 -6.96 -21.92 -2.19
N ARG A 493 -8.11 -21.27 -2.08
CA ARG A 493 -8.35 -20.26 -1.02
C ARG A 493 -8.12 -20.84 0.37
N VAL A 494 -7.63 -20.03 1.27
CA VAL A 494 -7.38 -20.37 2.68
C VAL A 494 -8.27 -19.58 3.62
N LEU A 495 -8.31 -20.01 4.88
CA LEU A 495 -8.94 -19.25 5.96
C LEU A 495 -7.85 -18.50 6.77
N PRO A 496 -8.19 -17.27 7.24
CA PRO A 496 -9.46 -16.54 7.07
C PRO A 496 -9.67 -16.07 5.62
N ASP A 497 -10.93 -15.85 5.21
CA ASP A 497 -11.26 -15.41 3.86
C ASP A 497 -10.56 -14.10 3.45
N SER A 498 -10.42 -13.18 4.40
CA SER A 498 -9.61 -11.95 4.27
C SER A 498 -8.69 -11.81 5.47
N LEU A 499 -7.40 -11.67 5.22
CA LEU A 499 -6.41 -11.44 6.26
C LEU A 499 -6.64 -10.09 6.96
N TYR A 500 -6.84 -9.01 6.19
CA TYR A 500 -7.10 -7.67 6.73
C TYR A 500 -8.32 -7.66 7.66
N LYS A 501 -9.44 -8.22 7.21
CA LYS A 501 -10.69 -8.25 8.00
C LYS A 501 -10.53 -9.07 9.27
N ALA A 502 -9.85 -10.20 9.22
CA ALA A 502 -9.58 -11.02 10.39
C ALA A 502 -8.68 -10.31 11.40
N GLN A 503 -7.61 -9.67 10.95
CA GLN A 503 -6.73 -8.86 11.78
C GLN A 503 -7.49 -7.67 12.41
N LEU A 504 -8.34 -7.01 11.64
CA LEU A 504 -9.16 -5.90 12.12
C LEU A 504 -10.14 -6.36 13.22
N ALA A 505 -10.82 -7.48 13.00
CA ALA A 505 -11.73 -8.08 13.98
C ALA A 505 -10.99 -8.54 15.25
N GLU A 506 -9.78 -9.08 15.14
CA GLU A 506 -8.98 -9.47 16.31
C GLU A 506 -8.51 -8.25 17.11
N ARG A 507 -8.08 -7.18 16.45
CA ARG A 507 -7.59 -5.97 17.11
C ARG A 507 -8.69 -5.14 17.77
N LEU A 508 -9.84 -4.96 17.12
CA LEU A 508 -10.89 -4.02 17.52
C LEU A 508 -12.26 -4.65 17.80
N GLY A 509 -12.38 -5.98 17.63
CA GLY A 509 -13.65 -6.68 17.68
C GLY A 509 -14.39 -6.69 16.35
N THR A 510 -15.32 -7.63 16.17
CA THR A 510 -16.08 -7.81 14.91
C THR A 510 -16.93 -6.61 14.52
N SER A 511 -17.29 -5.76 15.49
CA SER A 511 -18.04 -4.51 15.22
C SER A 511 -17.26 -3.51 14.36
N ALA A 512 -15.92 -3.57 14.37
CA ALA A 512 -15.09 -2.72 13.52
C ALA A 512 -15.24 -3.03 12.01
N LEU A 513 -15.70 -4.24 11.66
CA LEU A 513 -15.96 -4.60 10.26
C LEU A 513 -17.10 -3.78 9.64
N LYS A 514 -17.98 -3.17 10.46
CA LYS A 514 -19.02 -2.25 9.97
C LYS A 514 -18.44 -1.01 9.27
N ALA A 515 -17.18 -0.68 9.51
CA ALA A 515 -16.50 0.38 8.78
C ALA A 515 -16.23 0.00 7.30
N LEU A 516 -16.47 -1.26 6.93
CA LEU A 516 -16.26 -1.80 5.59
C LEU A 516 -17.60 -2.20 4.90
N GLU A 517 -18.73 -1.92 5.52
CA GLU A 517 -20.07 -2.16 4.96
C GLU A 517 -20.53 -0.97 4.12
#